data_164ecc6e84c8f27550a4d9aff6fc54f8
#
_entry.id   164ecc6e84c8f27550a4d9aff6fc54f8
#
_cell.length_a   1.000
_cell.length_b   1.000
_cell.length_c   1.000
_cell.angle_alpha   90.00
_cell.angle_beta   90.00
_cell.angle_gamma   90.00
#
_symmetry.space_group_name_H-M   'P 1'
#
loop_
_entity.id
_entity.type
_entity.pdbx_description
1 polymer ?
#
loop_
_entity_poly.entity_id
_entity_poly.type
_entity_poly.pdbx_seq_one_letter_code
_entity_poly.pdbx_strand_id
1 'polypeptide(L)'
;VKKLLSTSFALLFLSNTAIAAQNDQFALIDHQGVNTWVKHAGDNLLHLNASPIESGEVNGQSSPIAEAKYLMPIKPATVFAVGLNYRSHAGDAGASKPEIFYKSHSSLSIGGPIQFPKDARNVHFEGELVVVIGKTCSKVTKQNAKDCIFGYTVGNDLTERSWQGRDLQWWRAKGADGFAPISPWITQVMGGNQFTVTTKLNGEVVQQETSANMIHSVEDIVSYISQYVQLHPYDVIFTGTPGRTKALKSGDKVVVSIDGLGEVSTQIE
;
A
#
# COMPACT_ATOMS: atom_id res chain seq x y z
N VAL A 1 -46.59 60.56 17.13
CA VAL A 1 -45.42 60.16 16.34
C VAL A 1 -44.67 59.07 17.13
N LYS A 2 -44.93 57.78 16.79
CA LYS A 2 -44.22 56.63 17.36
C LYS A 2 -43.11 56.20 16.41
N LYS A 3 -41.86 56.25 16.87
CA LYS A 3 -40.69 55.68 16.15
C LYS A 3 -40.64 54.18 16.44
N LEU A 4 -40.74 53.37 15.38
CA LEU A 4 -40.36 51.94 15.42
C LEU A 4 -38.82 51.82 15.31
N LEU A 5 -38.20 51.22 16.29
CA LEU A 5 -36.84 50.73 16.21
C LEU A 5 -36.87 49.31 15.59
N SER A 6 -36.28 49.14 14.42
CA SER A 6 -36.06 47.83 13.82
C SER A 6 -34.70 47.29 14.33
N THR A 7 -34.77 46.22 15.11
CA THR A 7 -33.57 45.44 15.52
C THR A 7 -33.31 44.37 14.48
N SER A 8 -32.25 44.55 13.68
CA SER A 8 -31.76 43.52 12.76
C SER A 8 -30.97 42.51 13.57
N PHE A 9 -31.49 41.27 13.62
CA PHE A 9 -30.74 40.11 14.11
C PHE A 9 -29.88 39.57 12.99
N ALA A 10 -28.55 39.75 13.10
CA ALA A 10 -27.61 39.09 12.21
C ALA A 10 -27.42 37.65 12.70
N LEU A 11 -27.92 36.67 11.92
CA LEU A 11 -27.61 35.27 12.13
C LEU A 11 -26.17 35.02 11.66
N LEU A 12 -25.26 34.82 12.59
CA LEU A 12 -23.95 34.25 12.30
C LEU A 12 -24.12 32.76 11.94
N PHE A 13 -24.00 32.44 10.65
CA PHE A 13 -23.80 31.05 10.21
C PHE A 13 -22.37 30.66 10.53
N LEU A 14 -22.15 29.97 11.64
CA LEU A 14 -20.94 29.20 11.88
C LEU A 14 -20.92 28.02 10.89
N SER A 15 -20.15 28.14 9.82
CA SER A 15 -19.83 27.03 8.95
C SER A 15 -18.94 26.05 9.74
N ASN A 16 -19.54 25.00 10.28
CA ASN A 16 -18.81 23.82 10.74
C ASN A 16 -18.24 23.12 9.51
N THR A 17 -17.09 23.55 9.04
CA THR A 17 -16.23 22.71 8.19
C THR A 17 -15.67 21.62 9.12
N ALA A 18 -16.28 20.45 9.08
CA ALA A 18 -15.67 19.25 9.62
C ALA A 18 -14.30 19.10 8.92
N ILE A 19 -13.23 19.36 9.65
CA ILE A 19 -11.88 19.01 9.19
C ILE A 19 -11.90 17.49 9.11
N ALA A 20 -11.97 16.93 7.90
CA ALA A 20 -11.78 15.52 7.70
C ALA A 20 -10.43 15.17 8.34
N ALA A 21 -10.40 14.17 9.24
CA ALA A 21 -9.17 13.74 9.87
C ALA A 21 -8.19 13.39 8.76
N GLN A 22 -7.12 14.17 8.65
CA GLN A 22 -6.12 13.99 7.62
C GLN A 22 -5.31 12.73 7.99
N ASN A 23 -5.25 11.77 7.08
CA ASN A 23 -4.43 10.58 7.25
C ASN A 23 -2.95 10.97 7.38
N ASP A 24 -2.27 10.39 8.33
CA ASP A 24 -0.83 10.59 8.49
C ASP A 24 -0.06 9.74 7.49
N GLN A 25 0.84 10.36 6.72
CA GLN A 25 1.70 9.68 5.76
C GLN A 25 3.16 9.77 6.19
N PHE A 26 3.85 8.64 6.14
CA PHE A 26 5.25 8.49 6.55
C PHE A 26 6.09 7.91 5.42
N ALA A 27 7.34 8.38 5.32
CA ALA A 27 8.32 7.86 4.39
C ALA A 27 9.71 7.83 5.05
N LEU A 28 10.63 7.05 4.45
CA LEU A 28 12.04 7.09 4.76
C LEU A 28 12.78 7.82 3.64
N ILE A 29 13.64 8.79 3.98
CA ILE A 29 14.44 9.54 3.01
C ILE A 29 15.93 9.48 3.34
N ASP A 30 16.76 9.67 2.32
CA ASP A 30 18.16 10.06 2.50
C ASP A 30 18.21 11.58 2.68
N HIS A 31 18.43 12.04 3.90
CA HIS A 31 18.68 13.45 4.22
C HIS A 31 20.15 13.65 4.52
N GLN A 32 20.90 14.19 3.55
CA GLN A 32 22.35 14.48 3.68
C GLN A 32 23.20 13.25 4.10
N GLY A 33 22.88 12.07 3.57
CA GLY A 33 23.57 10.82 3.88
C GLY A 33 23.04 10.11 5.15
N VAL A 34 21.99 10.63 5.78
CA VAL A 34 21.36 10.03 6.96
C VAL A 34 19.96 9.54 6.61
N ASN A 35 19.69 8.26 6.90
CA ASN A 35 18.34 7.70 6.76
C ASN A 35 17.41 8.32 7.78
N THR A 36 16.47 9.14 7.33
CA THR A 36 15.59 9.94 8.18
C THR A 36 14.13 9.58 7.91
N TRP A 37 13.41 9.17 8.95
CA TRP A 37 11.97 9.04 8.88
C TRP A 37 11.30 10.40 8.85
N VAL A 38 10.28 10.55 8.03
CA VAL A 38 9.55 11.81 7.85
C VAL A 38 8.06 11.60 7.83
N LYS A 39 7.33 12.64 8.28
CA LYS A 39 5.87 12.75 8.18
C LYS A 39 5.53 13.85 7.17
N HIS A 40 4.58 13.58 6.29
CA HIS A 40 4.10 14.54 5.29
C HIS A 40 3.35 15.71 5.95
N ALA A 41 3.66 16.94 5.55
CA ALA A 41 3.01 18.16 6.03
C ALA A 41 2.95 19.23 4.93
N GLY A 42 2.04 19.04 3.96
CA GLY A 42 1.92 19.95 2.80
C GLY A 42 3.17 19.90 1.92
N ASP A 43 3.82 21.06 1.70
CA ASP A 43 5.03 21.14 0.88
C ASP A 43 6.31 20.72 1.63
N ASN A 44 6.19 20.31 2.91
CA ASN A 44 7.30 19.96 3.77
C ASN A 44 7.18 18.53 4.31
N LEU A 45 8.32 18.01 4.71
CA LEU A 45 8.51 16.75 5.43
C LEU A 45 9.00 17.08 6.84
N LEU A 46 8.23 16.71 7.86
CA LEU A 46 8.64 16.86 9.26
C LEU A 46 9.50 15.65 9.63
N HIS A 47 10.70 15.88 10.15
CA HIS A 47 11.63 14.82 10.53
C HIS A 47 11.23 14.20 11.86
N LEU A 48 11.35 12.88 11.96
CA LEU A 48 11.01 12.11 13.17
C LEU A 48 12.29 11.72 13.95
N ASN A 49 12.12 11.54 15.25
CA ASN A 49 13.18 11.03 16.15
C ASN A 49 13.53 9.56 15.88
N ALA A 50 12.52 8.77 15.52
CA ALA A 50 12.61 7.34 15.26
C ALA A 50 11.59 6.94 14.19
N SER A 51 11.48 5.65 13.90
CA SER A 51 10.43 5.15 12.99
C SER A 51 9.03 5.45 13.54
N PRO A 52 8.03 5.64 12.67
CA PRO A 52 6.67 5.93 13.12
C PRO A 52 6.02 4.79 13.91
N ILE A 53 6.49 3.55 13.74
CA ILE A 53 6.05 2.40 14.56
C ILE A 53 6.63 2.46 15.98
N GLU A 54 7.83 3.03 16.16
CA GLU A 54 8.49 3.13 17.47
C GLU A 54 7.97 4.32 18.27
N SER A 55 7.97 5.52 17.69
CA SER A 55 7.45 6.70 18.39
C SER A 55 6.68 7.68 17.51
N GLY A 56 7.11 7.87 16.26
CA GLY A 56 6.50 8.82 15.33
C GLY A 56 6.61 10.30 15.74
N GLU A 57 7.41 10.63 16.76
CA GLU A 57 7.56 11.98 17.28
C GLU A 57 8.42 12.86 16.37
N VAL A 58 7.94 14.06 16.09
CA VAL A 58 8.65 15.08 15.30
C VAL A 58 9.81 15.65 16.12
N ASN A 59 11.01 15.76 15.51
CA ASN A 59 12.21 16.29 16.16
C ASN A 59 12.41 17.82 16.02
N GLY A 60 11.45 18.52 15.40
CA GLY A 60 11.50 19.96 15.17
C GLY A 60 12.21 20.38 13.87
N GLN A 61 12.80 19.43 13.12
CA GLN A 61 13.39 19.69 11.81
C GLN A 61 12.41 19.41 10.68
N SER A 62 12.64 20.05 9.53
CA SER A 62 11.85 19.82 8.32
C SER A 62 12.70 20.04 7.06
N SER A 63 12.24 19.48 5.94
CA SER A 63 12.83 19.68 4.62
C SER A 63 11.74 19.78 3.54
N PRO A 64 12.00 20.47 2.40
CA PRO A 64 11.04 20.51 1.30
C PRO A 64 10.80 19.12 0.69
N ILE A 65 9.54 18.79 0.39
CA ILE A 65 9.19 17.51 -0.24
C ILE A 65 9.84 17.36 -1.62
N ALA A 66 10.06 18.47 -2.34
CA ALA A 66 10.67 18.48 -3.67
C ALA A 66 12.16 18.02 -3.67
N GLU A 67 12.82 18.04 -2.52
CA GLU A 67 14.22 17.62 -2.35
C GLU A 67 14.36 16.19 -1.84
N ALA A 68 13.23 15.50 -1.61
CA ALA A 68 13.24 14.19 -1.00
C ALA A 68 13.87 13.12 -1.90
N LYS A 69 14.84 12.41 -1.37
CA LYS A 69 15.37 11.16 -1.94
C LYS A 69 14.78 9.99 -1.16
N TYR A 70 13.70 9.42 -1.69
CA TYR A 70 13.00 8.33 -1.02
C TYR A 70 13.85 7.07 -0.96
N LEU A 71 13.76 6.38 0.17
CA LEU A 71 14.35 5.08 0.43
C LEU A 71 13.24 4.05 0.66
N MET A 72 13.60 2.78 0.65
CA MET A 72 12.70 1.69 1.03
C MET A 72 12.32 1.85 2.52
N PRO A 73 11.05 2.17 2.84
CA PRO A 73 10.64 2.42 4.22
C PRO A 73 10.47 1.13 5.03
N ILE A 74 10.49 0.00 4.35
CA ILE A 74 10.14 -1.31 4.93
C ILE A 74 11.35 -2.24 4.87
N LYS A 75 11.70 -2.83 6.02
CA LYS A 75 12.64 -3.96 6.13
C LYS A 75 11.90 -5.10 6.83
N PRO A 76 11.00 -5.79 6.13
CA PRO A 76 10.15 -6.80 6.73
C PRO A 76 10.98 -8.02 7.15
N ALA A 77 10.51 -8.71 8.18
CA ALA A 77 10.92 -10.08 8.42
C ALA A 77 10.30 -11.00 7.36
N THR A 78 9.05 -10.71 6.94
CA THR A 78 8.31 -11.50 5.97
C THR A 78 7.52 -10.62 5.00
N VAL A 79 7.48 -11.04 3.73
CA VAL A 79 6.62 -10.49 2.68
C VAL A 79 5.59 -11.53 2.32
N PHE A 80 4.36 -11.35 2.84
CA PHE A 80 3.22 -12.20 2.51
C PHE A 80 2.48 -11.64 1.31
N ALA A 81 1.79 -12.52 0.58
CA ALA A 81 0.87 -12.14 -0.47
C ALA A 81 -0.31 -13.11 -0.54
N VAL A 82 -1.43 -12.64 -1.08
CA VAL A 82 -2.69 -13.37 -1.16
C VAL A 82 -3.10 -13.56 -2.62
N GLY A 83 -3.14 -14.79 -3.08
CA GLY A 83 -3.66 -15.13 -4.41
C GLY A 83 -5.18 -15.16 -4.45
N LEU A 84 -5.75 -14.86 -5.64
CA LEU A 84 -7.15 -15.11 -5.96
C LEU A 84 -8.18 -14.41 -5.04
N ASN A 85 -7.87 -13.22 -4.55
CA ASN A 85 -8.69 -12.51 -3.55
C ASN A 85 -9.76 -11.56 -4.11
N TYR A 86 -9.95 -11.52 -5.44
CA TYR A 86 -11.05 -10.80 -6.09
C TYR A 86 -11.75 -11.68 -7.09
N ARG A 87 -13.10 -11.69 -7.09
CA ARG A 87 -13.87 -12.49 -8.07
C ARG A 87 -13.63 -12.05 -9.50
N SER A 88 -13.42 -10.76 -9.74
CA SER A 88 -13.09 -10.19 -11.05
C SER A 88 -11.78 -10.71 -11.64
N HIS A 89 -10.85 -11.19 -10.77
CA HIS A 89 -9.58 -11.81 -11.15
C HIS A 89 -9.64 -13.33 -11.12
N ALA A 90 -10.14 -13.89 -10.03
CA ALA A 90 -10.16 -15.33 -9.75
C ALA A 90 -11.29 -16.10 -10.45
N GLY A 91 -12.36 -15.40 -10.85
CA GLY A 91 -13.59 -16.08 -11.29
C GLY A 91 -14.15 -17.00 -10.20
N ASP A 92 -14.46 -18.23 -10.57
CA ASP A 92 -14.96 -19.24 -9.64
C ASP A 92 -13.86 -19.95 -8.82
N ALA A 93 -12.57 -19.63 -9.10
CA ALA A 93 -11.42 -20.19 -8.36
C ALA A 93 -11.19 -19.55 -7.00
N GLY A 94 -12.02 -18.57 -6.60
CA GLY A 94 -11.93 -17.92 -5.29
C GLY A 94 -12.06 -18.95 -4.16
N ALA A 95 -11.02 -19.04 -3.32
CA ALA A 95 -10.89 -20.06 -2.29
C ALA A 95 -11.78 -19.76 -1.07
N SER A 96 -12.16 -20.82 -0.32
CA SER A 96 -12.89 -20.70 0.96
C SER A 96 -12.03 -20.13 2.10
N LYS A 97 -10.72 -20.04 1.90
CA LYS A 97 -9.71 -19.48 2.81
C LYS A 97 -8.68 -18.69 1.99
N PRO A 98 -7.97 -17.72 2.60
CA PRO A 98 -6.90 -16.98 1.91
C PRO A 98 -5.80 -17.93 1.38
N GLU A 99 -5.45 -17.81 0.12
CA GLU A 99 -4.33 -18.54 -0.50
C GLU A 99 -3.04 -17.72 -0.33
N ILE A 100 -2.25 -18.11 0.67
CA ILE A 100 -1.05 -17.34 1.07
C ILE A 100 0.20 -17.89 0.37
N PHE A 101 1.02 -16.96 -0.14
CA PHE A 101 2.37 -17.25 -0.61
C PHE A 101 3.36 -16.20 -0.10
N TYR A 102 4.65 -16.46 -0.30
CA TYR A 102 5.74 -15.57 0.11
C TYR A 102 6.42 -14.96 -1.09
N LYS A 103 6.88 -13.72 -0.91
CA LYS A 103 7.81 -13.05 -1.82
C LYS A 103 9.16 -12.87 -1.14
N SER A 104 10.25 -12.87 -1.91
CA SER A 104 11.58 -12.63 -1.36
C SER A 104 11.74 -11.18 -0.88
N HIS A 105 12.63 -10.92 0.07
CA HIS A 105 12.95 -9.54 0.47
C HIS A 105 13.54 -8.73 -0.67
N SER A 106 14.35 -9.35 -1.54
CA SER A 106 14.96 -8.70 -2.72
C SER A 106 13.94 -8.34 -3.81
N SER A 107 12.71 -8.87 -3.72
CA SER A 107 11.64 -8.46 -4.63
C SER A 107 11.12 -7.05 -4.35
N LEU A 108 11.30 -6.53 -3.12
CA LEU A 108 10.84 -5.19 -2.75
C LEU A 108 11.69 -4.10 -3.42
N SER A 109 11.01 -3.10 -3.98
CA SER A 109 11.59 -1.85 -4.48
C SER A 109 10.63 -0.69 -4.26
N ILE A 110 11.08 0.55 -4.38
CA ILE A 110 10.20 1.74 -4.37
C ILE A 110 9.73 2.13 -5.77
N GLY A 111 9.69 1.17 -6.68
CA GLY A 111 9.42 1.41 -8.10
C GLY A 111 10.69 1.78 -8.88
N GLY A 112 10.50 2.49 -9.99
CA GLY A 112 11.59 2.84 -10.89
C GLY A 112 11.82 1.80 -11.99
N PRO A 113 13.02 1.76 -12.60
CA PRO A 113 13.36 0.81 -13.65
C PRO A 113 13.50 -0.62 -13.11
N ILE A 114 12.93 -1.59 -13.82
CA ILE A 114 13.02 -3.01 -13.50
C ILE A 114 13.44 -3.79 -14.75
N GLN A 115 14.50 -4.58 -14.60
CA GLN A 115 14.89 -5.59 -15.57
C GLN A 115 14.31 -6.94 -15.20
N PHE A 116 13.65 -7.59 -16.17
CA PHE A 116 13.19 -8.96 -15.95
C PHE A 116 14.32 -9.96 -16.02
N PRO A 117 14.25 -11.07 -15.27
CA PRO A 117 15.17 -12.17 -15.46
C PRO A 117 15.23 -12.62 -16.93
N LYS A 118 16.43 -12.99 -17.43
CA LYS A 118 16.66 -13.27 -18.87
C LYS A 118 15.77 -14.35 -19.47
N ASP A 119 15.26 -15.26 -18.64
CA ASP A 119 14.37 -16.36 -19.01
C ASP A 119 12.89 -16.08 -18.73
N ALA A 120 12.55 -14.92 -18.17
CA ALA A 120 11.17 -14.47 -18.04
C ALA A 120 10.56 -14.13 -19.41
N ARG A 121 9.33 -14.55 -19.64
CA ARG A 121 8.65 -14.41 -20.96
C ARG A 121 7.24 -13.85 -20.87
N ASN A 122 6.62 -13.92 -19.71
CA ASN A 122 5.20 -13.59 -19.54
C ASN A 122 4.94 -12.94 -18.19
N VAL A 123 5.62 -11.79 -17.94
CA VAL A 123 5.47 -11.04 -16.70
C VAL A 123 4.25 -10.13 -16.80
N HIS A 124 3.36 -10.23 -15.82
CA HIS A 124 2.16 -9.42 -15.69
C HIS A 124 2.26 -8.47 -14.50
N PHE A 125 1.56 -7.34 -14.58
CA PHE A 125 1.29 -6.45 -13.43
C PHE A 125 0.14 -6.99 -12.60
N GLU A 126 0.14 -6.70 -11.31
CA GLU A 126 -0.95 -6.93 -10.37
C GLU A 126 -0.98 -5.78 -9.35
N GLY A 127 -1.83 -4.75 -9.60
CA GLY A 127 -1.97 -3.63 -8.67
C GLY A 127 -2.70 -4.05 -7.40
N GLU A 128 -2.17 -3.69 -6.22
CA GLU A 128 -2.67 -4.17 -4.94
C GLU A 128 -2.62 -3.13 -3.83
N LEU A 129 -3.57 -3.22 -2.90
CA LEU A 129 -3.45 -2.68 -1.55
C LEU A 129 -2.42 -3.53 -0.79
N VAL A 130 -1.53 -2.87 -0.05
CA VAL A 130 -0.54 -3.55 0.79
C VAL A 130 -0.71 -3.10 2.24
N VAL A 131 -0.85 -4.07 3.14
CA VAL A 131 -0.94 -3.85 4.59
C VAL A 131 0.46 -3.84 5.19
N VAL A 132 0.72 -2.92 6.12
CA VAL A 132 1.95 -2.86 6.92
C VAL A 132 1.62 -3.18 8.37
N ILE A 133 2.26 -4.19 8.93
CA ILE A 133 2.06 -4.62 10.31
C ILE A 133 2.81 -3.68 11.27
N GLY A 134 2.14 -3.29 12.36
CA GLY A 134 2.68 -2.32 13.33
C GLY A 134 3.20 -2.91 14.62
N LYS A 135 2.73 -4.09 14.99
CA LYS A 135 3.16 -4.76 16.23
C LYS A 135 3.17 -6.27 16.09
N THR A 136 3.88 -6.93 16.98
CA THR A 136 3.88 -8.39 17.04
C THR A 136 2.47 -8.91 17.33
N CYS A 137 1.96 -9.78 16.47
CA CYS A 137 0.64 -10.39 16.57
C CYS A 137 0.69 -11.90 16.29
N SER A 138 0.00 -12.66 17.12
CA SER A 138 -0.13 -14.12 16.97
C SER A 138 -1.53 -14.54 17.41
N LYS A 139 -2.17 -15.40 16.65
CA LYS A 139 -3.49 -16.01 16.93
C LYS A 139 -4.57 -14.96 17.23
N VAL A 140 -4.56 -13.82 16.51
CA VAL A 140 -5.56 -12.77 16.71
C VAL A 140 -6.87 -13.16 16.02
N THR A 141 -7.98 -12.74 16.61
CA THR A 141 -9.29 -12.90 16.00
C THR A 141 -9.49 -11.85 14.90
N LYS A 142 -10.47 -12.05 14.01
CA LYS A 142 -10.83 -11.06 12.98
C LYS A 142 -11.14 -9.69 13.59
N GLN A 143 -11.86 -9.65 14.73
CA GLN A 143 -12.25 -8.42 15.40
C GLN A 143 -11.03 -7.61 15.91
N ASN A 144 -9.95 -8.29 16.28
CA ASN A 144 -8.72 -7.70 16.82
C ASN A 144 -7.62 -7.54 15.75
N ALA A 145 -7.83 -8.05 14.54
CA ALA A 145 -6.82 -8.03 13.47
C ALA A 145 -6.38 -6.61 13.09
N LYS A 146 -7.31 -5.64 13.10
CA LYS A 146 -7.02 -4.23 12.82
C LYS A 146 -5.98 -3.62 13.77
N ASP A 147 -5.92 -4.11 15.02
CA ASP A 147 -4.97 -3.61 16.02
C ASP A 147 -3.53 -4.00 15.71
N CYS A 148 -3.30 -4.94 14.79
CA CYS A 148 -1.99 -5.33 14.29
C CYS A 148 -1.48 -4.41 13.18
N ILE A 149 -2.37 -3.66 12.53
CA ILE A 149 -2.07 -2.88 11.34
C ILE A 149 -1.53 -1.52 11.75
N PHE A 150 -0.36 -1.15 11.23
CA PHE A 150 0.17 0.20 11.33
C PHE A 150 -0.46 1.13 10.30
N GLY A 151 -0.56 0.66 9.06
CA GLY A 151 -1.08 1.43 7.95
C GLY A 151 -1.07 0.65 6.65
N TYR A 152 -1.21 1.38 5.57
CA TYR A 152 -1.34 0.83 4.23
C TYR A 152 -0.39 1.51 3.26
N THR A 153 -0.02 0.79 2.21
CA THR A 153 0.71 1.33 1.07
C THR A 153 0.18 0.73 -0.23
N VAL A 154 0.73 1.17 -1.35
CA VAL A 154 0.36 0.71 -2.70
C VAL A 154 1.45 -0.20 -3.23
N GLY A 155 1.08 -1.31 -3.89
CA GLY A 155 2.06 -2.24 -4.45
C GLY A 155 1.66 -2.77 -5.82
N ASN A 156 2.63 -3.43 -6.46
CA ASN A 156 2.46 -4.16 -7.71
C ASN A 156 3.11 -5.54 -7.56
N ASP A 157 2.29 -6.60 -7.49
CA ASP A 157 2.75 -7.98 -7.38
C ASP A 157 3.09 -8.54 -8.77
N LEU A 158 4.25 -8.12 -9.32
CA LEU A 158 4.71 -8.62 -10.61
C LEU A 158 4.82 -10.14 -10.61
N THR A 159 4.28 -10.75 -11.67
CA THR A 159 4.10 -12.20 -11.75
C THR A 159 4.56 -12.74 -13.09
N GLU A 160 5.51 -13.65 -13.12
CA GLU A 160 5.83 -14.42 -14.33
C GLU A 160 4.89 -15.63 -14.43
N ARG A 161 3.89 -15.52 -15.31
CA ARG A 161 2.77 -16.48 -15.42
C ARG A 161 3.19 -17.87 -15.89
N SER A 162 4.23 -17.96 -16.74
CA SER A 162 4.69 -19.26 -17.22
C SER A 162 5.39 -20.06 -16.11
N TRP A 163 6.07 -19.38 -15.18
CA TRP A 163 6.66 -20.04 -14.02
C TRP A 163 5.58 -20.35 -12.98
N GLN A 164 4.65 -19.43 -12.75
CA GLN A 164 3.52 -19.65 -11.84
C GLN A 164 2.73 -20.91 -12.18
N GLY A 165 2.51 -21.20 -13.47
CA GLY A 165 1.75 -22.36 -13.92
C GLY A 165 2.53 -23.69 -13.94
N ARG A 166 3.88 -23.65 -13.84
CA ARG A 166 4.73 -24.84 -13.96
C ARG A 166 5.50 -25.21 -12.71
N ASP A 167 5.89 -24.22 -11.91
CA ASP A 167 6.68 -24.47 -10.71
C ASP A 167 5.77 -24.93 -9.57
N LEU A 168 6.27 -25.84 -8.76
CA LEU A 168 5.55 -26.34 -7.57
C LEU A 168 5.32 -25.21 -6.55
N GLN A 169 6.28 -24.30 -6.42
CA GLN A 169 6.23 -23.13 -5.56
C GLN A 169 6.44 -21.86 -6.38
N TRP A 170 5.77 -20.77 -6.04
CA TRP A 170 5.81 -19.52 -6.80
C TRP A 170 7.02 -18.61 -6.46
N TRP A 171 8.06 -19.15 -5.81
CA TRP A 171 9.16 -18.34 -5.28
C TRP A 171 9.83 -17.41 -6.32
N ARG A 172 10.09 -17.90 -7.54
CA ARG A 172 10.67 -17.07 -8.61
C ARG A 172 9.59 -16.38 -9.46
N ALA A 173 8.42 -17.00 -9.60
CA ALA A 173 7.32 -16.42 -10.36
C ALA A 173 6.82 -15.10 -9.73
N LYS A 174 6.88 -15.01 -8.42
CA LYS A 174 6.37 -13.92 -7.59
C LYS A 174 7.48 -13.16 -6.84
N GLY A 175 8.66 -13.76 -6.63
CA GLY A 175 9.70 -13.24 -5.76
C GLY A 175 11.02 -12.96 -6.44
N ALA A 176 11.09 -12.86 -7.78
CA ALA A 176 12.29 -12.38 -8.46
C ALA A 176 12.62 -10.94 -8.03
N ASP A 177 13.88 -10.54 -8.14
CA ASP A 177 14.36 -9.23 -7.73
C ASP A 177 13.52 -8.11 -8.37
N GLY A 178 13.04 -7.17 -7.55
CA GLY A 178 12.20 -6.06 -7.98
C GLY A 178 10.73 -6.42 -8.28
N PHE A 179 10.27 -7.67 -8.10
CA PHE A 179 8.89 -8.09 -8.41
C PHE A 179 7.83 -7.67 -7.39
N ALA A 180 8.19 -6.88 -6.38
CA ALA A 180 7.27 -6.29 -5.40
C ALA A 180 7.53 -4.80 -5.21
N PRO A 181 7.40 -3.96 -6.26
CA PRO A 181 7.50 -2.53 -6.08
C PRO A 181 6.34 -2.02 -5.21
N ILE A 182 6.67 -1.16 -4.23
CA ILE A 182 5.70 -0.50 -3.34
C ILE A 182 5.92 1.00 -3.34
N SER A 183 4.88 1.76 -2.98
CA SER A 183 5.01 3.19 -2.73
C SER A 183 6.01 3.46 -1.61
N PRO A 184 6.82 4.54 -1.67
CA PRO A 184 7.67 4.93 -0.56
C PRO A 184 6.88 5.45 0.65
N TRP A 185 5.57 5.64 0.50
CA TRP A 185 4.70 6.16 1.53
C TRP A 185 3.93 5.05 2.26
N ILE A 186 3.88 5.15 3.58
CA ILE A 186 2.98 4.35 4.43
C ILE A 186 1.97 5.32 5.03
N THR A 187 0.68 5.03 4.88
CA THR A 187 -0.40 5.88 5.35
C THR A 187 -1.16 5.23 6.50
N GLN A 188 -1.21 5.91 7.64
CA GLN A 188 -2.14 5.57 8.71
C GLN A 188 -3.52 6.13 8.36
N VAL A 189 -4.53 5.27 8.30
CA VAL A 189 -5.89 5.66 7.91
C VAL A 189 -6.75 5.78 9.14
N MET A 190 -7.27 7.00 9.35
CA MET A 190 -8.19 7.33 10.44
C MET A 190 -9.63 7.17 9.97
N GLY A 191 -10.21 5.98 10.11
CA GLY A 191 -11.61 5.70 9.71
C GLY A 191 -11.75 4.70 8.56
N GLY A 192 -12.92 4.64 7.94
CA GLY A 192 -13.36 3.57 7.03
C GLY A 192 -12.35 3.13 5.96
N ASN A 193 -12.24 1.83 5.80
CA ASN A 193 -11.17 1.14 5.08
C ASN A 193 -11.61 0.67 3.68
N GLN A 194 -12.23 1.53 2.89
CA GLN A 194 -12.51 1.23 1.48
C GLN A 194 -11.54 1.99 0.60
N PHE A 195 -10.78 1.24 -0.20
CA PHE A 195 -9.77 1.77 -1.09
C PHE A 195 -10.10 1.38 -2.53
N THR A 196 -9.89 2.28 -3.47
CA THR A 196 -9.98 1.96 -4.89
C THR A 196 -8.58 1.79 -5.45
N VAL A 197 -8.25 0.55 -5.83
CA VAL A 197 -7.00 0.25 -6.54
C VAL A 197 -7.18 0.60 -8.01
N THR A 198 -6.31 1.45 -8.53
CA THR A 198 -6.27 1.82 -9.95
C THR A 198 -4.90 1.49 -10.53
N THR A 199 -4.86 0.66 -11.59
CA THR A 199 -3.63 0.38 -12.34
C THR A 199 -3.72 0.98 -13.72
N LYS A 200 -2.68 1.73 -14.11
CA LYS A 200 -2.51 2.28 -15.45
C LYS A 200 -1.32 1.62 -16.14
N LEU A 201 -1.52 1.21 -17.38
CA LEU A 201 -0.46 0.76 -18.28
C LEU A 201 -0.31 1.80 -19.40
N ASN A 202 0.86 2.43 -19.49
CA ASN A 202 1.16 3.48 -20.46
C ASN A 202 0.12 4.64 -20.45
N GLY A 203 -0.41 4.96 -19.25
CA GLY A 203 -1.40 6.01 -19.04
C GLY A 203 -2.86 5.56 -19.14
N GLU A 204 -3.15 4.39 -19.71
CA GLU A 204 -4.51 3.84 -19.83
C GLU A 204 -4.88 3.05 -18.57
N VAL A 205 -6.09 3.26 -18.03
CA VAL A 205 -6.61 2.47 -16.89
C VAL A 205 -6.90 1.04 -17.38
N VAL A 206 -6.24 0.08 -16.75
CA VAL A 206 -6.35 -1.36 -17.05
C VAL A 206 -6.95 -2.17 -15.91
N GLN A 207 -6.90 -1.66 -14.67
CA GLN A 207 -7.59 -2.20 -13.50
C GLN A 207 -8.15 -1.03 -12.69
N GLN A 208 -9.38 -1.17 -12.18
CA GLN A 208 -9.96 -0.25 -11.21
C GLN A 208 -11.05 -0.98 -10.43
N GLU A 209 -10.85 -1.17 -9.12
CA GLU A 209 -11.84 -1.82 -8.27
C GLU A 209 -11.64 -1.46 -6.79
N THR A 210 -12.73 -1.52 -6.03
CA THR A 210 -12.72 -1.25 -4.59
C THR A 210 -12.27 -2.47 -3.79
N SER A 211 -11.52 -2.24 -2.70
CA SER A 211 -11.15 -3.26 -1.73
C SER A 211 -12.35 -3.90 -1.01
N ALA A 212 -13.53 -3.25 -1.06
CA ALA A 212 -14.77 -3.84 -0.54
C ALA A 212 -15.19 -5.12 -1.29
N ASN A 213 -14.68 -5.33 -2.52
CA ASN A 213 -14.96 -6.51 -3.34
C ASN A 213 -13.95 -7.66 -3.12
N MET A 214 -13.03 -7.53 -2.15
CA MET A 214 -12.16 -8.64 -1.75
C MET A 214 -13.02 -9.82 -1.26
N ILE A 215 -12.61 -11.03 -1.62
CA ILE A 215 -13.23 -12.28 -1.14
C ILE A 215 -12.96 -12.45 0.37
N HIS A 216 -11.72 -12.17 0.78
CA HIS A 216 -11.29 -12.14 2.17
C HIS A 216 -10.86 -10.72 2.52
N SER A 217 -11.51 -10.11 3.50
CA SER A 217 -11.15 -8.77 3.98
C SER A 217 -9.74 -8.73 4.55
N VAL A 218 -9.19 -7.53 4.72
CA VAL A 218 -7.87 -7.34 5.36
C VAL A 218 -7.82 -8.01 6.73
N GLU A 219 -8.89 -7.88 7.52
CA GLU A 219 -8.99 -8.49 8.85
C GLU A 219 -9.04 -10.01 8.79
N ASP A 220 -9.71 -10.59 7.77
CA ASP A 220 -9.70 -12.04 7.54
C ASP A 220 -8.29 -12.54 7.23
N ILE A 221 -7.56 -11.84 6.37
CA ILE A 221 -6.20 -12.19 5.96
C ILE A 221 -5.25 -12.12 7.15
N VAL A 222 -5.22 -11.00 7.89
CA VAL A 222 -4.34 -10.80 9.06
C VAL A 222 -4.65 -11.85 10.13
N SER A 223 -5.93 -12.04 10.44
CA SER A 223 -6.37 -13.08 11.39
C SER A 223 -5.90 -14.47 10.94
N TYR A 224 -6.14 -14.83 9.67
CA TYR A 224 -5.79 -16.14 9.12
C TYR A 224 -4.28 -16.42 9.19
N ILE A 225 -3.44 -15.50 8.70
CA ILE A 225 -1.97 -15.65 8.75
C ILE A 225 -1.51 -15.83 10.20
N SER A 226 -2.02 -15.01 11.11
CA SER A 226 -1.60 -15.00 12.52
C SER A 226 -1.90 -16.29 13.28
N GLN A 227 -2.80 -17.16 12.77
CA GLN A 227 -3.06 -18.47 13.38
C GLN A 227 -1.86 -19.42 13.22
N TYR A 228 -1.07 -19.24 12.16
CA TYR A 228 0.01 -20.16 11.77
C TYR A 228 1.39 -19.56 11.90
N VAL A 229 1.51 -18.25 11.64
CA VAL A 229 2.78 -17.52 11.64
C VAL A 229 2.63 -16.26 12.49
N GLN A 230 3.59 -16.01 13.38
CA GLN A 230 3.65 -14.75 14.11
C GLN A 230 4.00 -13.62 13.16
N LEU A 231 3.19 -12.56 13.18
CA LEU A 231 3.42 -11.31 12.45
C LEU A 231 4.30 -10.38 13.29
N HIS A 232 5.19 -9.64 12.61
CA HIS A 232 6.12 -8.70 13.23
C HIS A 232 5.96 -7.29 12.67
N PRO A 233 6.39 -6.25 13.41
CA PRO A 233 6.46 -4.89 12.87
C PRO A 233 7.18 -4.86 11.53
N TYR A 234 6.61 -4.11 10.58
CA TYR A 234 7.07 -3.99 9.19
C TYR A 234 6.90 -5.24 8.31
N ASP A 235 6.36 -6.36 8.78
CA ASP A 235 5.85 -7.37 7.85
C ASP A 235 4.81 -6.73 6.93
N VAL A 236 4.82 -7.13 5.67
CA VAL A 236 3.88 -6.62 4.67
C VAL A 236 3.03 -7.74 4.10
N ILE A 237 1.80 -7.39 3.73
CA ILE A 237 0.84 -8.31 3.15
C ILE A 237 0.24 -7.68 1.89
N PHE A 238 0.59 -8.19 0.72
CA PHE A 238 -0.09 -7.91 -0.53
C PHE A 238 -1.44 -8.59 -0.51
N THR A 239 -2.54 -7.86 -0.75
CA THR A 239 -3.90 -8.34 -0.44
C THR A 239 -4.63 -8.96 -1.60
N GLY A 240 -4.00 -9.06 -2.76
CA GLY A 240 -4.58 -9.55 -4.00
C GLY A 240 -4.96 -8.44 -4.97
N THR A 241 -4.98 -8.78 -6.25
CA THR A 241 -5.25 -7.86 -7.36
C THR A 241 -6.66 -8.06 -7.93
N PRO A 242 -7.36 -6.99 -8.35
CA PRO A 242 -8.62 -7.09 -9.07
C PRO A 242 -8.45 -7.29 -10.58
N GLY A 243 -9.53 -7.70 -11.24
CA GLY A 243 -9.68 -7.64 -12.69
C GLY A 243 -8.69 -8.48 -13.49
N ARG A 244 -8.47 -8.07 -14.74
CA ARG A 244 -7.59 -8.78 -15.68
C ARG A 244 -6.21 -8.13 -15.75
N THR A 245 -5.19 -8.95 -15.95
CA THR A 245 -3.80 -8.54 -16.11
C THR A 245 -3.32 -8.82 -17.54
N LYS A 246 -2.24 -8.15 -17.96
CA LYS A 246 -1.62 -8.31 -19.29
C LYS A 246 -0.12 -8.51 -19.14
N ALA A 247 0.47 -9.20 -20.13
CA ALA A 247 1.92 -9.29 -20.27
C ALA A 247 2.53 -7.91 -20.51
N LEU A 248 3.63 -7.64 -19.85
CA LEU A 248 4.45 -6.45 -19.98
C LEU A 248 5.59 -6.70 -20.97
N LYS A 249 6.05 -5.65 -21.60
CA LYS A 249 7.21 -5.63 -22.52
C LYS A 249 8.14 -4.47 -22.17
N SER A 250 9.37 -4.55 -22.65
CA SER A 250 10.33 -3.44 -22.54
C SER A 250 9.71 -2.13 -23.08
N GLY A 251 9.92 -1.04 -22.36
CA GLY A 251 9.34 0.28 -22.61
C GLY A 251 7.98 0.53 -21.93
N ASP A 252 7.30 -0.48 -21.40
CA ASP A 252 6.02 -0.28 -20.70
C ASP A 252 6.25 0.41 -19.35
N LYS A 253 5.30 1.32 -19.02
CA LYS A 253 5.21 1.97 -17.72
C LYS A 253 3.92 1.56 -17.03
N VAL A 254 4.05 0.98 -15.84
CA VAL A 254 2.92 0.64 -14.96
C VAL A 254 2.88 1.60 -13.80
N VAL A 255 1.71 2.18 -13.53
CA VAL A 255 1.45 3.00 -12.34
C VAL A 255 0.29 2.38 -11.59
N VAL A 256 0.51 2.00 -10.35
CA VAL A 256 -0.54 1.60 -9.43
C VAL A 256 -0.77 2.71 -8.44
N SER A 257 -2.02 3.14 -8.26
CA SER A 257 -2.39 4.22 -7.34
C SER A 257 -3.62 3.84 -6.51
N ILE A 258 -3.67 4.38 -5.30
CA ILE A 258 -4.83 4.31 -4.41
C ILE A 258 -5.02 5.69 -3.81
N ASP A 259 -6.22 6.24 -3.97
CA ASP A 259 -6.54 7.58 -3.46
C ASP A 259 -6.30 7.66 -1.95
N GLY A 260 -5.57 8.69 -1.54
CA GLY A 260 -5.19 8.92 -0.14
C GLY A 260 -4.01 8.09 0.38
N LEU A 261 -3.50 7.10 -0.41
CA LEU A 261 -2.31 6.32 -0.04
C LEU A 261 -1.08 6.66 -0.89
N GLY A 262 -1.29 7.17 -2.12
CA GLY A 262 -0.22 7.48 -3.06
C GLY A 262 -0.15 6.53 -4.24
N GLU A 263 1.04 6.41 -4.83
CA GLU A 263 1.26 5.57 -6.02
C GLU A 263 2.64 4.92 -6.02
N VAL A 264 2.80 3.88 -6.84
CA VAL A 264 4.08 3.32 -7.24
C VAL A 264 4.16 3.22 -8.76
N SER A 265 5.28 3.65 -9.33
CA SER A 265 5.53 3.64 -10.77
C SER A 265 6.68 2.70 -11.09
N THR A 266 6.48 1.81 -12.08
CA THR A 266 7.45 0.83 -12.54
C THR A 266 7.70 1.04 -14.02
N GLN A 267 8.96 1.15 -14.44
CA GLN A 267 9.38 1.24 -15.84
C GLN A 267 10.06 -0.07 -16.23
N ILE A 268 9.58 -0.76 -17.28
CA ILE A 268 10.16 -2.01 -17.75
C ILE A 268 11.30 -1.72 -18.73
N GLU A 269 12.49 -2.23 -18.46
CA GLU A 269 13.70 -2.09 -19.29
C GLU A 269 13.91 -3.25 -20.26
#